data_20b2591ea2c452268a592b59a427a6b5
#
_entry.id   20b2591ea2c452268a592b59a427a6b5
#
_cell.length_a   1.000
_cell.length_b   1.000
_cell.length_c   1.000
_cell.angle_alpha   90.00
_cell.angle_beta   90.00
_cell.angle_gamma   90.00
#
_symmetry.space_group_name_H-M   'P 1'
#
loop_
_entity.id
_entity.type
_entity.pdbx_description
1 polymer ?
#
loop_
_entity_poly.entity_id
_entity_poly.type
_entity_poly.pdbx_seq_one_letter_code
_entity_poly.pdbx_strand_id
1 'polypeptide(L)'
;MDTRKELDNIIRLVKLNGNTLEALKKAVSGTSVESDFTEEEIESIFNSTEDIKPNDFIGVGATEWSGYAGLGGDAYPYKVVWCDGDIMVLRELNFTIDDLADGEGTISGLMNDNVIVCKYKKNKGWFIKDTKTRVVIGYARAYRNPSF
;
A
#
# COMPACT_ATOMS: atom_id res chain seq x y z
N MET A 1 -3.94 20.14 -10.62
CA MET A 1 -3.80 19.41 -9.34
C MET A 1 -2.78 20.12 -8.47
N ASP A 2 -3.09 20.28 -7.21
CA ASP A 2 -2.17 20.89 -6.25
C ASP A 2 -1.00 19.92 -5.96
N THR A 3 0.21 20.33 -6.34
CA THR A 3 1.41 19.50 -6.16
C THR A 3 1.73 19.24 -4.68
N ARG A 4 1.41 20.18 -3.79
CA ARG A 4 1.58 19.96 -2.34
C ARG A 4 0.67 18.86 -1.85
N LYS A 5 -0.57 18.79 -2.35
CA LYS A 5 -1.52 17.76 -2.00
C LYS A 5 -1.06 16.38 -2.49
N GLU A 6 -0.47 16.34 -3.68
CA GLU A 6 0.13 15.13 -4.23
C GLU A 6 1.28 14.66 -3.34
N LEU A 7 2.16 15.57 -2.91
CA LEU A 7 3.25 15.25 -2.01
C LEU A 7 2.73 14.69 -0.67
N ASP A 8 1.72 15.33 -0.09
CA ASP A 8 1.12 14.86 1.17
C ASP A 8 0.57 13.44 1.04
N ASN A 9 -0.07 13.11 -0.08
CA ASN A 9 -0.58 11.76 -0.34
C ASN A 9 0.55 10.74 -0.47
N ILE A 10 1.62 11.09 -1.15
CA ILE A 10 2.79 10.21 -1.31
C ILE A 10 3.44 9.96 0.04
N ILE A 11 3.61 11.01 0.85
CA ILE A 11 4.17 10.88 2.21
C ILE A 11 3.30 9.94 3.06
N ARG A 12 1.98 10.09 2.98
CA ARG A 12 1.07 9.23 3.72
C ARG A 12 1.26 7.75 3.33
N LEU A 13 1.31 7.45 2.04
CA LEU A 13 1.51 6.08 1.56
C LEU A 13 2.86 5.51 1.99
N VAL A 14 3.92 6.32 1.92
CA VAL A 14 5.26 5.91 2.36
C VAL A 14 5.25 5.58 3.85
N LYS A 15 4.64 6.42 4.67
CA LYS A 15 4.57 6.21 6.12
C LYS A 15 3.68 5.03 6.50
N LEU A 16 2.56 4.83 5.81
CA LEU A 16 1.68 3.67 6.03
C LEU A 16 2.41 2.35 5.82
N ASN A 17 3.35 2.32 4.90
CA ASN A 17 4.14 1.13 4.62
C ASN A 17 5.44 1.06 5.43
N GLY A 18 5.62 1.98 6.38
CA GLY A 18 6.79 2.01 7.25
C GLY A 18 8.09 2.31 6.53
N ASN A 19 8.02 2.96 5.38
CA ASN A 19 9.18 3.23 4.54
C ASN A 19 9.94 4.48 4.97
N THR A 20 11.17 4.59 4.46
CA THR A 20 12.12 5.64 4.83
C THR A 20 12.04 6.84 3.88
N LEU A 21 12.82 7.90 4.22
CA LEU A 21 12.99 9.06 3.35
C LEU A 21 13.51 8.66 1.96
N GLU A 22 14.37 7.64 1.86
CA GLU A 22 14.83 7.15 0.57
C GLU A 22 13.71 6.62 -0.30
N ALA A 23 12.76 5.90 0.29
CA ALA A 23 11.58 5.41 -0.43
C ALA A 23 10.73 6.58 -0.91
N LEU A 24 10.61 7.65 -0.12
CA LEU A 24 9.91 8.86 -0.53
C LEU A 24 10.60 9.50 -1.74
N LYS A 25 11.92 9.62 -1.72
CA LYS A 25 12.67 10.19 -2.85
C LYS A 25 12.46 9.41 -4.13
N LYS A 26 12.42 8.08 -4.05
CA LYS A 26 12.10 7.23 -5.20
C LYS A 26 10.66 7.42 -5.69
N ALA A 27 9.72 7.53 -4.76
CA ALA A 27 8.30 7.68 -5.11
C ALA A 27 8.00 9.01 -5.81
N VAL A 28 8.72 10.08 -5.50
CA VAL A 28 8.51 11.39 -6.13
C VAL A 28 9.29 11.55 -7.43
N SER A 29 10.25 10.68 -7.70
CA SER A 29 11.08 10.74 -8.91
C SER A 29 10.20 10.62 -10.17
N GLY A 30 10.38 11.54 -11.10
CA GLY A 30 9.60 11.59 -12.34
C GLY A 30 8.20 12.17 -12.19
N THR A 31 7.82 12.62 -11.01
CA THR A 31 6.52 13.27 -10.77
C THR A 31 6.65 14.80 -10.78
N SER A 32 5.51 15.49 -10.80
CA SER A 32 5.48 16.95 -10.70
C SER A 32 6.02 17.47 -9.37
N VAL A 33 5.98 16.64 -8.33
CA VAL A 33 6.55 16.98 -7.02
C VAL A 33 8.05 17.21 -7.12
N GLU A 34 8.77 16.39 -7.87
CA GLU A 34 10.22 16.54 -8.05
C GLU A 34 10.56 17.87 -8.73
N SER A 35 9.70 18.34 -9.63
CA SER A 35 9.91 19.61 -10.33
C SER A 35 9.58 20.84 -9.47
N ASP A 36 8.60 20.71 -8.56
CA ASP A 36 8.07 21.83 -7.78
C ASP A 36 8.72 22.02 -6.41
N PHE A 37 9.39 20.98 -5.90
CA PHE A 37 10.03 20.99 -4.58
C PHE A 37 11.48 20.55 -4.66
N THR A 38 12.35 21.20 -3.88
CA THR A 38 13.75 20.74 -3.73
C THR A 38 13.79 19.50 -2.84
N GLU A 39 14.89 18.74 -2.89
CA GLU A 39 15.09 17.61 -1.99
C GLU A 39 15.02 18.04 -0.52
N GLU A 40 15.58 19.20 -0.20
CA GLU A 40 15.59 19.74 1.16
C GLU A 40 14.17 20.07 1.63
N GLU A 41 13.34 20.65 0.75
CA GLU A 41 11.95 20.92 1.06
C GLU A 41 11.16 19.65 1.30
N ILE A 42 11.34 18.63 0.46
CA ILE A 42 10.68 17.34 0.58
C ILE A 42 11.06 16.68 1.91
N GLU A 43 12.35 16.67 2.23
CA GLU A 43 12.85 16.11 3.48
C GLU A 43 12.30 16.83 4.71
N SER A 44 12.25 18.16 4.67
CA SER A 44 11.70 18.96 5.75
C SER A 44 10.23 18.67 5.98
N ILE A 45 9.44 18.56 4.91
CA ILE A 45 8.01 18.26 4.99
C ILE A 45 7.81 16.84 5.55
N PHE A 46 8.59 15.87 5.07
CA PHE A 46 8.53 14.50 5.55
C PHE A 46 8.81 14.42 7.05
N ASN A 47 9.87 15.10 7.51
CA ASN A 47 10.26 15.08 8.92
C ASN A 47 9.28 15.80 9.83
N SER A 48 8.56 16.80 9.32
CA SER A 48 7.57 17.56 10.09
C SER A 48 6.19 16.92 10.11
N THR A 49 5.94 15.94 9.22
CA THR A 49 4.67 15.21 9.17
C THR A 49 4.64 14.16 10.27
N GLU A 50 3.53 14.08 11.00
CA GLU A 50 3.37 13.08 12.06
C GLU A 50 3.40 11.66 11.50
N ASP A 51 3.98 10.74 12.27
CA ASP A 51 3.97 9.32 11.92
C ASP A 51 2.57 8.75 12.07
N ILE A 52 2.29 7.73 11.25
CA ILE A 52 1.01 7.03 11.30
C ILE A 52 0.93 6.21 12.60
N LYS A 53 -0.14 6.43 13.36
CA LYS A 53 -0.40 5.69 14.60
C LYS A 53 -1.17 4.39 14.29
N PRO A 54 -1.08 3.36 15.16
CA PRO A 54 -1.77 2.08 14.90
C PRO A 54 -3.26 2.24 14.58
N ASN A 55 -3.98 3.10 15.27
CA ASN A 55 -5.41 3.30 15.01
C ASN A 55 -5.71 3.93 13.65
N ASP A 56 -4.75 4.62 13.07
CA ASP A 56 -4.91 5.27 11.76
C ASP A 56 -4.95 4.26 10.62
N PHE A 57 -4.49 3.03 10.85
CA PHE A 57 -4.53 1.96 9.87
C PHE A 57 -5.91 1.33 9.74
N ILE A 58 -6.73 1.35 10.79
CA ILE A 58 -8.03 0.68 10.80
C ILE A 58 -8.94 1.28 9.74
N GLY A 59 -9.51 0.42 8.88
CA GLY A 59 -10.37 0.82 7.79
C GLY A 59 -9.64 1.17 6.49
N VAL A 60 -8.31 1.19 6.51
CA VAL A 60 -7.51 1.48 5.32
C VAL A 60 -7.48 0.25 4.41
N GLY A 61 -7.57 0.47 3.10
CA GLY A 61 -7.44 -0.59 2.11
C GLY A 61 -6.02 -1.13 2.05
N ALA A 62 -5.89 -2.40 1.65
CA ALA A 62 -4.59 -3.05 1.49
C ALA A 62 -4.64 -4.03 0.33
N THR A 63 -3.50 -4.32 -0.26
CA THR A 63 -3.39 -5.23 -1.41
C THR A 63 -2.31 -6.26 -1.15
N GLU A 64 -2.70 -7.54 -1.23
CA GLU A 64 -1.76 -8.66 -1.22
C GLU A 64 -1.30 -8.90 -2.66
N TRP A 65 0.00 -8.86 -2.90
CA TRP A 65 0.58 -9.15 -4.21
C TRP A 65 1.16 -10.55 -4.22
N SER A 66 0.52 -11.45 -4.96
CA SER A 66 1.06 -12.78 -5.20
C SER A 66 1.86 -12.78 -6.50
N GLY A 67 2.99 -13.43 -6.52
CA GLY A 67 3.86 -13.49 -7.69
C GLY A 67 5.28 -13.11 -7.36
N TYR A 68 6.17 -13.38 -8.30
CA TYR A 68 7.58 -13.03 -8.14
C TYR A 68 7.86 -11.67 -8.74
N ALA A 69 8.79 -10.94 -8.17
CA ALA A 69 9.20 -9.65 -8.67
C ALA A 69 9.56 -9.72 -10.16
N GLY A 70 8.94 -8.84 -10.96
CA GLY A 70 9.19 -8.77 -12.39
C GLY A 70 8.41 -9.74 -13.27
N LEU A 71 7.70 -10.72 -12.69
CA LEU A 71 6.96 -11.72 -13.45
C LEU A 71 5.46 -11.52 -13.44
N GLY A 72 5.00 -10.44 -12.79
CA GLY A 72 3.57 -10.23 -12.59
C GLY A 72 3.01 -11.13 -11.50
N GLY A 73 1.71 -11.08 -11.31
CA GLY A 73 1.02 -11.85 -10.29
C GLY A 73 -0.39 -11.34 -10.14
N ASP A 74 -1.10 -11.92 -9.18
CA ASP A 74 -2.46 -11.49 -8.86
C ASP A 74 -2.44 -10.51 -7.70
N ALA A 75 -3.44 -9.65 -7.62
CA ALA A 75 -3.65 -8.73 -6.50
C ALA A 75 -4.97 -9.06 -5.83
N TYR A 76 -4.96 -9.14 -4.51
CA TYR A 76 -6.14 -9.44 -3.70
C TYR A 76 -6.44 -8.27 -2.77
N PRO A 77 -7.70 -7.81 -2.72
CA PRO A 77 -8.07 -6.64 -1.94
C PRO A 77 -8.42 -6.98 -0.50
N TYR A 78 -7.94 -6.17 0.42
CA TYR A 78 -8.20 -6.32 1.86
C TYR A 78 -8.51 -4.98 2.49
N LYS A 79 -9.04 -5.04 3.70
CA LYS A 79 -9.21 -3.87 4.57
C LYS A 79 -8.60 -4.19 5.93
N VAL A 80 -7.88 -3.23 6.50
CA VAL A 80 -7.31 -3.37 7.84
C VAL A 80 -8.44 -3.32 8.86
N VAL A 81 -8.56 -4.37 9.67
CA VAL A 81 -9.58 -4.48 10.70
C VAL A 81 -9.02 -4.35 12.12
N TRP A 82 -7.71 -4.54 12.27
CA TRP A 82 -7.03 -4.40 13.57
C TRP A 82 -5.55 -4.15 13.35
N CYS A 83 -4.94 -3.35 14.21
CA CYS A 83 -3.51 -3.08 14.16
C CYS A 83 -2.98 -2.78 15.56
N ASP A 84 -1.86 -3.38 15.90
CA ASP A 84 -1.14 -3.10 17.15
C ASP A 84 0.36 -3.30 16.93
N GLY A 85 1.12 -2.20 17.01
CA GLY A 85 2.56 -2.25 16.81
C GLY A 85 2.93 -2.74 15.42
N ASP A 86 3.68 -3.84 15.37
CA ASP A 86 4.16 -4.45 14.11
C ASP A 86 3.28 -5.58 13.58
N ILE A 87 2.08 -5.74 14.15
CA ILE A 87 1.11 -6.76 13.74
C ILE A 87 -0.15 -6.07 13.21
N MET A 88 -0.68 -6.59 12.12
CA MET A 88 -1.88 -6.08 11.48
C MET A 88 -2.76 -7.24 11.03
N VAL A 89 -4.06 -7.12 11.24
CA VAL A 89 -5.02 -8.11 10.76
C VAL A 89 -5.84 -7.49 9.63
N LEU A 90 -5.90 -8.20 8.52
CA LEU A 90 -6.62 -7.79 7.31
C LEU A 90 -7.73 -8.77 7.01
N ARG A 91 -8.84 -8.25 6.52
CA ARG A 91 -9.97 -9.05 6.07
C ARG A 91 -10.22 -8.79 4.60
N GLU A 92 -10.37 -9.86 3.82
CA GLU A 92 -10.52 -9.76 2.38
C GLU A 92 -11.85 -9.11 1.98
N LEU A 93 -11.80 -8.26 0.96
CA LEU A 93 -12.97 -7.68 0.33
C LEU A 93 -13.43 -8.56 -0.82
N ASN A 94 -14.74 -8.72 -0.97
CA ASN A 94 -15.29 -9.44 -2.12
C ASN A 94 -14.99 -8.67 -3.41
N PHE A 95 -14.65 -9.39 -4.46
CA PHE A 95 -14.35 -8.79 -5.76
C PHE A 95 -14.73 -9.72 -6.91
N THR A 96 -14.84 -9.13 -8.10
CA THR A 96 -15.03 -9.87 -9.36
C THR A 96 -13.99 -9.38 -10.36
N ILE A 97 -13.55 -10.27 -11.25
CA ILE A 97 -12.67 -9.87 -12.36
C ILE A 97 -13.57 -9.61 -13.55
N ASP A 98 -13.71 -8.35 -13.94
CA ASP A 98 -14.68 -7.91 -14.95
C ASP A 98 -14.17 -8.14 -16.37
N ASP A 99 -12.88 -8.01 -16.60
CA ASP A 99 -12.27 -8.18 -17.91
C ASP A 99 -11.06 -9.09 -17.81
N LEU A 100 -11.15 -10.28 -18.37
CA LEU A 100 -10.06 -11.25 -18.36
C LEU A 100 -8.88 -10.81 -19.24
N ALA A 101 -9.12 -9.90 -20.18
CA ALA A 101 -8.06 -9.44 -21.07
C ALA A 101 -7.09 -8.48 -20.38
N ASP A 102 -7.57 -7.57 -19.54
CA ASP A 102 -6.73 -6.65 -18.79
C ASP A 102 -6.53 -7.05 -17.32
N GLY A 103 -7.35 -7.99 -16.83
CA GLY A 103 -7.20 -8.53 -15.48
C GLY A 103 -7.74 -7.67 -14.35
N GLU A 104 -8.25 -6.48 -14.64
CA GLU A 104 -8.77 -5.58 -13.61
C GLU A 104 -10.08 -6.08 -13.02
N GLY A 105 -10.25 -5.87 -11.71
CA GLY A 105 -11.44 -6.27 -10.98
C GLY A 105 -12.18 -5.12 -10.35
N THR A 106 -13.44 -5.39 -10.01
CA THR A 106 -14.28 -4.47 -9.24
C THR A 106 -14.42 -5.00 -7.81
N ILE A 107 -14.14 -4.15 -6.84
CA ILE A 107 -14.16 -4.51 -5.42
C ILE A 107 -15.51 -4.10 -4.83
N SER A 108 -16.16 -5.07 -4.17
CA SER A 108 -17.34 -4.83 -3.34
C SER A 108 -16.91 -4.18 -2.02
N GLY A 109 -17.77 -3.38 -1.42
CA GLY A 109 -17.53 -2.86 -0.08
C GLY A 109 -17.71 -3.90 1.02
N LEU A 110 -18.14 -5.12 0.70
CA LEU A 110 -18.41 -6.18 1.66
C LEU A 110 -17.18 -7.05 1.88
N MET A 111 -16.90 -7.38 3.14
CA MET A 111 -15.82 -8.29 3.52
C MET A 111 -16.32 -9.72 3.55
N ASN A 112 -15.45 -10.67 3.17
CA ASN A 112 -15.70 -12.10 3.35
C ASN A 112 -14.99 -12.61 4.62
N ASP A 113 -14.98 -13.94 4.82
CA ASP A 113 -14.41 -14.55 6.03
C ASP A 113 -12.92 -14.82 5.95
N ASN A 114 -12.27 -14.47 4.85
CA ASN A 114 -10.83 -14.68 4.69
C ASN A 114 -10.04 -13.59 5.43
N VAL A 115 -9.26 -14.04 6.40
CA VAL A 115 -8.47 -13.16 7.27
C VAL A 115 -7.00 -13.53 7.17
N ILE A 116 -6.14 -12.52 7.03
CA ILE A 116 -4.70 -12.74 7.08
C ILE A 116 -4.08 -11.88 8.18
N VAL A 117 -2.98 -12.38 8.73
CA VAL A 117 -2.18 -11.65 9.71
C VAL A 117 -0.90 -11.20 9.03
N CYS A 118 -0.61 -9.91 9.15
CA CYS A 118 0.59 -9.33 8.56
C CYS A 118 1.53 -8.84 9.64
N LYS A 119 2.82 -8.93 9.36
CA LYS A 119 3.87 -8.45 10.24
C LYS A 119 4.74 -7.43 9.52
N TYR A 120 5.09 -6.36 10.23
CA TYR A 120 6.00 -5.35 9.71
C TYR A 120 7.45 -5.84 9.83
N LYS A 121 8.19 -5.72 8.74
CA LYS A 121 9.64 -5.95 8.70
C LYS A 121 10.33 -4.61 8.52
N LYS A 122 11.19 -4.26 9.45
CA LYS A 122 11.86 -2.95 9.47
C LYS A 122 12.52 -2.63 8.12
N ASN A 123 12.19 -1.45 7.58
CA ASN A 123 12.68 -0.93 6.29
C ASN A 123 12.25 -1.75 5.07
N LYS A 124 11.36 -2.73 5.22
CA LYS A 124 10.88 -3.55 4.11
C LYS A 124 9.37 -3.46 3.88
N GLY A 125 8.62 -3.14 4.92
CA GLY A 125 7.16 -3.00 4.86
C GLY A 125 6.41 -4.18 5.47
N TRP A 126 5.17 -4.36 5.04
CA TRP A 126 4.27 -5.37 5.59
C TRP A 126 4.28 -6.65 4.76
N PHE A 127 4.29 -7.78 5.45
CA PHE A 127 4.26 -9.11 4.82
C PHE A 127 3.27 -10.01 5.56
N ILE A 128 2.68 -10.95 4.84
CA ILE A 128 1.89 -12.00 5.50
C ILE A 128 2.84 -12.75 6.43
N LYS A 129 2.43 -12.92 7.70
CA LYS A 129 3.25 -13.50 8.75
C LYS A 129 3.85 -14.83 8.31
N ASP A 130 5.16 -15.00 8.55
CA ASP A 130 5.94 -16.19 8.22
C ASP A 130 6.03 -16.49 6.72
N THR A 131 5.80 -15.49 5.88
CA THR A 131 5.93 -15.62 4.42
C THR A 131 6.76 -14.48 3.85
N LYS A 132 7.05 -14.57 2.55
CA LYS A 132 7.66 -13.48 1.78
C LYS A 132 6.62 -12.71 0.96
N THR A 133 5.34 -13.00 1.15
CA THR A 133 4.26 -12.34 0.41
C THR A 133 4.04 -10.93 0.93
N ARG A 134 4.23 -9.96 0.06
CA ARG A 134 4.13 -8.54 0.39
C ARG A 134 2.69 -8.06 0.39
N VAL A 135 2.39 -7.19 1.36
CA VAL A 135 1.10 -6.49 1.42
C VAL A 135 1.39 -4.99 1.39
N VAL A 136 0.76 -4.28 0.47
CA VAL A 136 0.88 -2.82 0.36
C VAL A 136 -0.33 -2.18 1.02
N ILE A 137 -0.08 -1.28 1.96
CA ILE A 137 -1.12 -0.60 2.73
C ILE A 137 -1.43 0.75 2.07
N GLY A 138 -2.70 1.11 2.03
CA GLY A 138 -3.15 2.40 1.54
C GLY A 138 -4.20 2.32 0.44
N TYR A 139 -4.28 1.21 -0.27
CA TYR A 139 -5.31 0.99 -1.29
C TYR A 139 -5.60 -0.50 -1.43
N ALA A 140 -6.81 -0.81 -1.89
CA ALA A 140 -7.22 -2.18 -2.21
C ALA A 140 -7.34 -2.31 -3.72
N ARG A 141 -6.76 -3.36 -4.29
CA ARG A 141 -6.83 -3.65 -5.70
C ARG A 141 -7.12 -5.13 -5.94
N ALA A 142 -8.00 -5.41 -6.90
CA ALA A 142 -8.26 -6.76 -7.37
C ALA A 142 -7.72 -6.86 -8.80
N TYR A 143 -6.84 -7.82 -9.04
CA TYR A 143 -6.20 -8.01 -10.34
C TYR A 143 -5.84 -9.47 -10.52
N ARG A 144 -6.12 -10.00 -11.71
CA ARG A 144 -5.67 -11.33 -12.09
C ARG A 144 -4.81 -11.22 -13.34
N ASN A 145 -3.59 -11.72 -13.27
CA ASN A 145 -2.66 -11.68 -14.39
C ASN A 145 -3.23 -12.48 -15.58
N PRO A 146 -3.53 -11.82 -16.73
CA PRO A 146 -4.13 -12.52 -17.88
C PRO A 146 -3.17 -13.48 -18.60
N SER A 147 -1.89 -13.52 -18.20
CA SER A 147 -0.89 -14.43 -18.77
C SER A 147 -0.96 -15.84 -18.18
N PHE A 148 -1.82 -16.06 -17.19
CA PHE A 148 -1.98 -17.38 -16.53
C PHE A 148 -3.38 -17.93 -16.69
#